data_aa5e1b9a7c8938780135dac21b570a32
#
_entry.id   aa5e1b9a7c8938780135dac21b570a32
#
_cell.length_a   1.000
_cell.length_b   1.000
_cell.length_c   1.000
_cell.angle_alpha   90.00
_cell.angle_beta   90.00
_cell.angle_gamma   90.00
#
_symmetry.space_group_name_H-M   'P 1'
#
loop_
_entity.id
_entity.type
_entity.pdbx_description
1 polymer ?
#
loop_
_entity_poly.entity_id
_entity_poly.type
_entity_poly.pdbx_seq_one_letter_code
_entity_poly.pdbx_strand_id
1 'polypeptide(L)'
;IPTLEDALKAVAGRAGLLLELKVKGMAQQAVEAVQRVAFTDPVIYASFLHDELTQVRTFAPNAPLMALFGRLPRNPVVRAVTHGASHVGLRHDTATHRLVEACHRAGLLVCVYTADNPRDIQHGLSLGVDGVISNYPERIRTATK
;
A
#
# COMPACT_ATOMS: atom_id res chain seq x y z
N ILE A 1 -11.25 21.06 5.03
CA ILE A 1 -10.58 19.77 4.79
C ILE A 1 -11.40 19.06 3.72
N PRO A 2 -10.81 18.62 2.60
CA PRO A 2 -11.54 17.89 1.57
C PRO A 2 -12.04 16.53 2.10
N THR A 3 -13.16 16.07 1.56
CA THR A 3 -13.66 14.71 1.82
C THR A 3 -12.89 13.67 0.99
N LEU A 4 -13.09 12.38 1.29
CA LEU A 4 -12.52 11.31 0.45
C LEU A 4 -13.09 11.37 -0.97
N GLU A 5 -14.39 11.65 -1.11
CA GLU A 5 -15.03 11.82 -2.41
C GLU A 5 -14.43 12.97 -3.23
N ASP A 6 -14.09 14.10 -2.58
CA ASP A 6 -13.42 15.22 -3.26
C ASP A 6 -12.02 14.80 -3.77
N ALA A 7 -11.27 14.04 -2.96
CA ALA A 7 -9.96 13.53 -3.35
C ALA A 7 -10.08 12.54 -4.53
N LEU A 8 -11.04 11.60 -4.46
CA LEU A 8 -11.30 10.64 -5.54
C LEU A 8 -11.63 11.36 -6.86
N LYS A 9 -12.54 12.33 -6.84
CA LYS A 9 -12.90 13.13 -8.02
C LYS A 9 -11.71 13.89 -8.59
N ALA A 10 -10.83 14.42 -7.73
CA ALA A 10 -9.65 15.18 -8.16
C ALA A 10 -8.60 14.32 -8.89
N VAL A 11 -8.50 13.02 -8.58
CA VAL A 11 -7.51 12.11 -9.18
C VAL A 11 -8.09 11.20 -10.26
N ALA A 12 -9.41 11.14 -10.41
CA ALA A 12 -10.11 10.28 -11.37
C ALA A 12 -9.58 10.46 -12.80
N GLY A 13 -9.27 9.36 -13.48
CA GLY A 13 -8.71 9.34 -14.83
C GLY A 13 -7.26 9.83 -14.92
N ARG A 14 -6.58 10.06 -13.78
CA ARG A 14 -5.21 10.59 -13.74
C ARG A 14 -4.23 9.65 -13.02
N ALA A 15 -4.69 8.99 -11.97
CA ALA A 15 -3.85 8.08 -11.18
C ALA A 15 -4.71 7.10 -10.38
N GLY A 16 -4.16 5.91 -10.08
CA GLY A 16 -4.69 5.04 -9.04
C GLY A 16 -4.48 5.63 -7.64
N LEU A 17 -5.14 5.05 -6.65
CA LEU A 17 -5.12 5.53 -5.28
C LEU A 17 -4.63 4.45 -4.31
N LEU A 18 -3.67 4.81 -3.46
CA LEU A 18 -3.34 4.06 -2.24
C LEU A 18 -4.10 4.71 -1.07
N LEU A 19 -5.17 4.04 -0.60
CA LEU A 19 -6.06 4.55 0.43
C LEU A 19 -5.70 3.93 1.79
N GLU A 20 -5.07 4.71 2.67
CA GLU A 20 -4.68 4.26 3.99
C GLU A 20 -5.81 4.43 5.02
N LEU A 21 -6.24 3.32 5.64
CA LEU A 21 -7.19 3.29 6.76
C LEU A 21 -6.42 3.41 8.08
N LYS A 22 -6.53 4.58 8.73
CA LYS A 22 -5.74 4.92 9.95
C LYS A 22 -6.47 4.64 11.26
N VAL A 23 -7.79 4.47 11.21
CA VAL A 23 -8.62 4.23 12.39
C VAL A 23 -9.52 3.02 12.19
N LYS A 24 -9.95 2.40 13.29
CA LYS A 24 -10.84 1.25 13.26
C LYS A 24 -12.23 1.62 12.80
N GLY A 25 -12.89 0.71 12.08
CA GLY A 25 -14.27 0.84 11.64
C GLY A 25 -14.46 1.73 10.40
N MET A 26 -13.38 2.06 9.67
CA MET A 26 -13.45 2.90 8.48
C MET A 26 -13.62 2.12 7.17
N ALA A 27 -13.46 0.80 7.20
CA ALA A 27 -13.44 -0.02 6.00
C ALA A 27 -14.71 0.13 5.15
N GLN A 28 -15.89 0.02 5.77
CA GLN A 28 -17.15 0.15 5.05
C GLN A 28 -17.32 1.53 4.42
N GLN A 29 -17.12 2.59 5.18
CA GLN A 29 -17.28 3.97 4.70
C GLN A 29 -16.32 4.29 3.56
N ALA A 30 -15.07 3.80 3.64
CA ALA A 30 -14.08 4.00 2.60
C ALA A 30 -14.47 3.29 1.30
N VAL A 31 -14.93 2.03 1.37
CA VAL A 31 -15.39 1.27 0.20
C VAL A 31 -16.63 1.93 -0.41
N GLU A 32 -17.61 2.31 0.40
CA GLU A 32 -18.82 2.98 -0.07
C GLU A 32 -18.52 4.34 -0.73
N ALA A 33 -17.55 5.10 -0.24
CA ALA A 33 -17.15 6.36 -0.86
C ALA A 33 -16.56 6.15 -2.26
N VAL A 34 -15.71 5.14 -2.43
CA VAL A 34 -15.15 4.74 -3.74
C VAL A 34 -16.25 4.33 -4.70
N GLN A 35 -17.23 3.52 -4.24
CA GLN A 35 -18.36 3.07 -5.05
C GLN A 35 -19.30 4.22 -5.42
N ARG A 36 -19.59 5.13 -4.47
CA ARG A 36 -20.48 6.28 -4.66
C ARG A 36 -20.00 7.25 -5.72
N VAL A 37 -18.67 7.45 -5.80
CA VAL A 37 -18.04 8.28 -6.84
C VAL A 37 -17.90 7.53 -8.16
N ALA A 38 -18.17 6.22 -8.20
CA ALA A 38 -17.91 5.34 -9.35
C ALA A 38 -16.45 5.45 -9.84
N PHE A 39 -15.50 5.46 -8.88
CA PHE A 39 -14.09 5.56 -9.18
C PHE A 39 -13.60 4.29 -9.86
N THR A 40 -13.11 4.40 -11.10
CA THR A 40 -12.74 3.26 -11.95
C THR A 40 -11.24 2.99 -12.02
N ASP A 41 -10.41 3.93 -11.55
CA ASP A 41 -8.97 3.72 -11.49
C ASP A 41 -8.62 2.75 -10.35
N PRO A 42 -7.43 2.11 -10.38
CA PRO A 42 -7.02 1.17 -9.34
C PRO A 42 -7.03 1.79 -7.94
N VAL A 43 -7.61 1.09 -6.96
CA VAL A 43 -7.55 1.44 -5.54
C VAL A 43 -6.92 0.30 -4.76
N ILE A 44 -5.85 0.58 -4.03
CA ILE A 44 -5.24 -0.33 -3.06
C ILE A 44 -5.62 0.18 -1.66
N TYR A 45 -6.31 -0.64 -0.87
CA TYR A 45 -6.60 -0.30 0.53
C TYR A 45 -5.43 -0.74 1.40
N ALA A 46 -4.88 0.19 2.17
CA ALA A 46 -3.71 -0.05 3.01
C ALA A 46 -4.03 0.21 4.49
N SER A 47 -3.43 -0.54 5.40
CA SER A 47 -3.55 -0.25 6.84
C SER A 47 -2.43 -0.88 7.65
N PHE A 48 -2.06 -0.20 8.75
CA PHE A 48 -1.31 -0.78 9.87
C PHE A 48 -2.22 -1.59 10.81
N LEU A 49 -3.52 -1.31 10.78
CA LEU A 49 -4.56 -2.05 11.51
C LEU A 49 -5.08 -3.16 10.60
N HIS A 50 -4.40 -4.31 10.58
CA HIS A 50 -4.65 -5.35 9.57
C HIS A 50 -6.07 -5.93 9.63
N ASP A 51 -6.75 -5.84 10.76
CA ASP A 51 -8.16 -6.23 10.88
C ASP A 51 -9.07 -5.38 9.96
N GLU A 52 -8.70 -4.10 9.70
CA GLU A 52 -9.43 -3.25 8.74
C GLU A 52 -9.33 -3.81 7.31
N LEU A 53 -8.19 -4.44 6.94
CA LEU A 53 -8.05 -5.08 5.64
C LEU A 53 -9.02 -6.26 5.49
N THR A 54 -9.18 -7.04 6.56
CA THR A 54 -10.17 -8.12 6.61
C THR A 54 -11.59 -7.57 6.46
N GLN A 55 -11.89 -6.42 7.08
CA GLN A 55 -13.19 -5.75 6.92
C GLN A 55 -13.38 -5.23 5.48
N VAL A 56 -12.35 -4.62 4.87
CA VAL A 56 -12.44 -4.21 3.45
C VAL A 56 -12.79 -5.40 2.56
N ARG A 57 -12.22 -6.58 2.81
CA ARG A 57 -12.51 -7.80 2.04
C ARG A 57 -14.00 -8.18 2.08
N THR A 58 -14.70 -7.87 3.17
CA THR A 58 -16.15 -8.12 3.31
C THR A 58 -16.98 -7.24 2.37
N PHE A 59 -16.59 -5.97 2.19
CA PHE A 59 -17.32 -4.99 1.38
C PHE A 59 -16.81 -4.89 -0.07
N ALA A 60 -15.56 -5.25 -0.30
CA ALA A 60 -14.90 -5.26 -1.61
C ALA A 60 -14.06 -6.55 -1.78
N PRO A 61 -14.69 -7.69 -2.10
CA PRO A 61 -14.05 -9.02 -2.09
C PRO A 61 -12.79 -9.14 -2.99
N ASN A 62 -12.73 -8.38 -4.07
CA ASN A 62 -11.64 -8.44 -5.05
C ASN A 62 -10.66 -7.26 -4.95
N ALA A 63 -10.83 -6.36 -3.97
CA ALA A 63 -9.97 -5.19 -3.85
C ALA A 63 -8.52 -5.59 -3.49
N PRO A 64 -7.50 -4.99 -4.11
CA PRO A 64 -6.12 -5.12 -3.66
C PRO A 64 -5.96 -4.55 -2.24
N LEU A 65 -5.29 -5.31 -1.37
CA LEU A 65 -5.06 -4.95 0.02
C LEU A 65 -3.55 -4.88 0.30
N MET A 66 -3.10 -3.86 1.04
CA MET A 66 -1.70 -3.69 1.44
C MET A 66 -1.58 -3.71 2.97
N ALA A 67 -0.88 -4.71 3.48
CA ALA A 67 -0.51 -4.76 4.90
C ALA A 67 0.72 -3.89 5.16
N LEU A 68 0.54 -2.82 5.95
CA LEU A 68 1.62 -1.91 6.34
C LEU A 68 2.29 -2.39 7.63
N PHE A 69 3.62 -2.33 7.68
CA PHE A 69 4.43 -2.71 8.84
C PHE A 69 5.35 -1.58 9.30
N GLY A 70 5.01 -0.92 10.39
CA GLY A 70 5.88 0.07 11.06
C GLY A 70 7.03 -0.59 11.82
N ARG A 71 6.76 -1.75 12.43
CA ARG A 71 7.75 -2.68 13.00
C ARG A 71 7.47 -4.07 12.45
N LEU A 72 8.51 -4.80 12.12
CA LEU A 72 8.37 -6.16 11.61
C LEU A 72 8.03 -7.13 12.75
N PRO A 73 6.89 -7.84 12.67
CA PRO A 73 6.63 -8.96 13.57
C PRO A 73 7.52 -10.15 13.21
N ARG A 74 7.50 -11.20 14.03
CA ARG A 74 8.29 -12.42 13.78
C ARG A 74 8.03 -13.04 12.39
N ASN A 75 6.77 -13.03 11.93
CA ASN A 75 6.34 -13.63 10.66
C ASN A 75 5.49 -12.63 9.85
N PRO A 76 6.10 -11.58 9.23
CA PRO A 76 5.35 -10.55 8.52
C PRO A 76 4.61 -11.08 7.29
N VAL A 77 5.21 -12.02 6.55
CA VAL A 77 4.60 -12.65 5.37
C VAL A 77 3.33 -13.41 5.74
N VAL A 78 3.41 -14.28 6.76
CA VAL A 78 2.24 -15.03 7.25
C VAL A 78 1.14 -14.07 7.68
N ARG A 79 1.50 -13.01 8.41
CA ARG A 79 0.52 -12.02 8.87
C ARG A 79 -0.17 -11.31 7.71
N ALA A 80 0.56 -10.90 6.68
CA ALA A 80 -0.03 -10.29 5.48
C ALA A 80 -1.01 -11.23 4.77
N VAL A 81 -0.59 -12.48 4.55
CA VAL A 81 -1.42 -13.52 3.90
C VAL A 81 -2.68 -13.81 4.72
N THR A 82 -2.57 -13.93 6.04
CA THR A 82 -3.72 -14.20 6.93
C THR A 82 -4.81 -13.12 6.82
N HIS A 83 -4.44 -11.86 6.60
CA HIS A 83 -5.39 -10.76 6.41
C HIS A 83 -5.76 -10.53 4.93
N GLY A 84 -5.44 -11.47 4.04
CA GLY A 84 -5.81 -11.43 2.62
C GLY A 84 -5.10 -10.33 1.82
N ALA A 85 -3.95 -9.84 2.30
CA ALA A 85 -3.18 -8.85 1.58
C ALA A 85 -2.61 -9.44 0.29
N SER A 86 -2.57 -8.63 -0.75
CA SER A 86 -1.85 -8.86 -2.01
C SER A 86 -0.55 -8.06 -2.08
N HIS A 87 -0.41 -7.07 -1.18
CA HIS A 87 0.74 -6.18 -1.11
C HIS A 87 1.23 -6.07 0.34
N VAL A 88 2.52 -5.78 0.47
CA VAL A 88 3.17 -5.45 1.75
C VAL A 88 3.86 -4.11 1.63
N GLY A 89 3.60 -3.22 2.58
CA GLY A 89 4.33 -1.97 2.73
C GLY A 89 5.33 -2.07 3.90
N LEU A 90 6.61 -1.88 3.61
CA LEU A 90 7.71 -1.94 4.56
C LEU A 90 8.35 -0.57 4.74
N ARG A 91 8.79 -0.22 5.94
CA ARG A 91 9.69 0.92 6.09
C ARG A 91 10.99 0.64 5.32
N HIS A 92 11.50 1.64 4.60
CA HIS A 92 12.69 1.49 3.76
C HIS A 92 13.93 0.99 4.53
N ASP A 93 14.05 1.37 5.82
CA ASP A 93 15.15 0.98 6.70
C ASP A 93 15.01 -0.42 7.32
N THR A 94 13.86 -1.07 7.19
CA THR A 94 13.61 -2.43 7.69
C THR A 94 13.49 -3.46 6.56
N ALA A 95 13.38 -3.01 5.32
CA ALA A 95 13.33 -3.88 4.16
C ALA A 95 14.70 -4.53 3.94
N THR A 96 14.69 -5.81 3.63
CA THR A 96 15.90 -6.59 3.28
C THR A 96 15.60 -7.45 2.07
N HIS A 97 16.63 -7.78 1.29
CA HIS A 97 16.51 -8.66 0.12
C HIS A 97 15.81 -9.98 0.45
N ARG A 98 16.21 -10.61 1.56
CA ARG A 98 15.60 -11.87 2.04
C ARG A 98 14.10 -11.73 2.32
N LEU A 99 13.66 -10.59 2.90
CA LEU A 99 12.25 -10.35 3.20
C LEU A 99 11.45 -10.08 1.93
N VAL A 100 11.98 -9.28 0.99
CA VAL A 100 11.37 -9.02 -0.32
C VAL A 100 11.16 -10.33 -1.08
N GLU A 101 12.21 -11.16 -1.19
CA GLU A 101 12.10 -12.49 -1.80
C GLU A 101 11.07 -13.40 -1.10
N ALA A 102 11.01 -13.37 0.22
CA ALA A 102 10.02 -14.16 0.97
C ALA A 102 8.59 -13.70 0.68
N CYS A 103 8.35 -12.40 0.53
CA CYS A 103 7.07 -11.84 0.11
C CYS A 103 6.73 -12.29 -1.32
N HIS A 104 7.65 -12.14 -2.26
CA HIS A 104 7.45 -12.56 -3.66
C HIS A 104 7.14 -14.05 -3.78
N ARG A 105 7.85 -14.92 -3.05
CA ARG A 105 7.54 -16.37 -3.02
C ARG A 105 6.14 -16.67 -2.49
N ALA A 106 5.59 -15.78 -1.66
CA ALA A 106 4.21 -15.91 -1.16
C ALA A 106 3.18 -15.22 -2.07
N GLY A 107 3.58 -14.71 -3.24
CA GLY A 107 2.71 -14.01 -4.19
C GLY A 107 2.35 -12.59 -3.76
N LEU A 108 3.12 -11.97 -2.86
CA LEU A 108 2.90 -10.60 -2.37
C LEU A 108 3.79 -9.62 -3.12
N LEU A 109 3.23 -8.53 -3.59
CA LEU A 109 3.98 -7.38 -4.09
C LEU A 109 4.51 -6.55 -2.91
N VAL A 110 5.69 -5.96 -3.05
CA VAL A 110 6.36 -5.22 -1.98
C VAL A 110 6.55 -3.76 -2.35
N CYS A 111 6.08 -2.86 -1.48
CA CYS A 111 6.40 -1.44 -1.56
C CYS A 111 7.24 -1.02 -0.34
N VAL A 112 8.17 -0.10 -0.53
CA VAL A 112 8.88 0.55 0.57
C VAL A 112 8.38 1.97 0.79
N TYR A 113 8.30 2.42 2.05
CA TYR A 113 7.90 3.75 2.47
C TYR A 113 8.75 4.24 3.66
N THR A 114 8.87 5.50 3.94
CA THR A 114 8.80 6.62 3.02
C THR A 114 10.22 6.92 2.59
N ALA A 115 10.54 6.71 1.32
CA ALA A 115 11.87 6.89 0.78
C ALA A 115 11.96 8.26 0.07
N ASP A 116 12.41 9.28 0.79
CA ASP A 116 12.38 10.67 0.32
C ASP A 116 13.71 11.15 -0.24
N ASN A 117 14.81 10.56 0.19
CA ASN A 117 16.12 10.93 -0.35
C ASN A 117 16.61 9.92 -1.42
N PRO A 118 17.49 10.34 -2.33
CA PRO A 118 17.98 9.47 -3.42
C PRO A 118 18.61 8.17 -2.95
N ARG A 119 19.29 8.18 -1.79
CA ARG A 119 19.93 6.99 -1.24
C ARG A 119 18.92 5.93 -0.82
N ASP A 120 17.84 6.34 -0.13
CA ASP A 120 16.80 5.42 0.32
C ASP A 120 15.97 4.88 -0.86
N ILE A 121 15.74 5.73 -1.88
CA ILE A 121 15.10 5.31 -3.14
C ILE A 121 15.96 4.24 -3.83
N GLN A 122 17.25 4.51 -4.03
CA GLN A 122 18.16 3.54 -4.66
C GLN A 122 18.29 2.26 -3.85
N HIS A 123 18.34 2.37 -2.51
CA HIS A 123 18.32 1.19 -1.64
C HIS A 123 17.06 0.36 -1.89
N GLY A 124 15.87 0.95 -1.83
CA GLY A 124 14.62 0.25 -2.11
C GLY A 124 14.63 -0.45 -3.47
N LEU A 125 15.01 0.27 -4.52
CA LEU A 125 15.12 -0.29 -5.88
C LEU A 125 16.11 -1.46 -5.95
N SER A 126 17.26 -1.37 -5.26
CA SER A 126 18.26 -2.45 -5.24
C SER A 126 17.77 -3.72 -4.56
N LEU A 127 16.76 -3.64 -3.70
CA LEU A 127 16.12 -4.79 -3.06
C LEU A 127 15.15 -5.54 -3.98
N GLY A 128 14.84 -4.98 -5.16
CA GLY A 128 13.88 -5.56 -6.10
C GLY A 128 12.42 -5.39 -5.67
N VAL A 129 12.08 -4.27 -4.98
CA VAL A 129 10.69 -3.98 -4.61
C VAL A 129 9.85 -3.59 -5.83
N ASP A 130 8.54 -3.79 -5.75
CA ASP A 130 7.58 -3.49 -6.81
C ASP A 130 7.14 -2.03 -6.82
N GLY A 131 7.35 -1.32 -5.69
CA GLY A 131 7.00 0.09 -5.59
C GLY A 131 7.78 0.84 -4.52
N VAL A 132 7.88 2.15 -4.72
CA VAL A 132 8.48 3.08 -3.76
C VAL A 132 7.47 4.18 -3.46
N ILE A 133 7.20 4.41 -2.17
CA ILE A 133 6.32 5.49 -1.69
C ILE A 133 7.21 6.63 -1.18
N SER A 134 7.00 7.83 -1.73
CA SER A 134 7.79 9.02 -1.43
C SER A 134 6.91 10.28 -1.46
N ASN A 135 7.30 11.27 -0.67
CA ASN A 135 6.76 12.63 -0.76
C ASN A 135 7.31 13.41 -1.97
N TYR A 136 8.34 12.84 -2.64
CA TYR A 136 9.05 13.47 -3.77
C TYR A 136 9.08 12.52 -4.99
N PRO A 137 7.94 12.29 -5.66
CA PRO A 137 7.83 11.31 -6.73
C PRO A 137 8.73 11.63 -7.94
N GLU A 138 9.08 12.89 -8.16
CA GLU A 138 10.03 13.31 -9.20
C GLU A 138 11.43 12.70 -9.02
N ARG A 139 11.85 12.45 -7.76
CA ARG A 139 13.15 11.83 -7.45
C ARG A 139 13.17 10.35 -7.83
N ILE A 140 12.03 9.66 -7.71
CA ILE A 140 11.90 8.25 -8.12
C ILE A 140 12.09 8.15 -9.63
N ARG A 141 11.43 9.00 -10.44
CA ARG A 141 11.57 9.00 -11.91
C ARG A 141 13.01 9.25 -12.38
N THR A 142 13.78 9.98 -11.62
CA THR A 142 15.21 10.21 -11.93
C THR A 142 16.05 8.99 -11.59
N ALA A 143 15.71 8.26 -10.54
CA ALA A 143 16.46 7.09 -10.08
C ALA A 143 16.20 5.81 -10.91
N THR A 144 15.11 5.78 -11.70
CA THR A 144 14.71 4.63 -12.54
C THR A 144 15.13 4.77 -14.02
N LYS A 145 15.79 5.88 -14.39
CA LYS A 145 16.39 6.10 -15.72
C LYS A 145 17.82 5.58 -15.73
#